data_986c092dc9f1197e58735961fb679edf
#
_entry.id   986c092dc9f1197e58735961fb679edf
#
_cell.length_a   1.000
_cell.length_b   1.000
_cell.length_c   1.000
_cell.angle_alpha   90.00
_cell.angle_beta   90.00
_cell.angle_gamma   90.00
#
_symmetry.space_group_name_H-M   'P 1'
#
loop_
_entity.id
_entity.type
_entity.pdbx_description
1 polymer ?
#
loop_
_entity_poly.entity_id
_entity_poly.type
_entity_poly.pdbx_seq_one_letter_code
_entity_poly.pdbx_strand_id
1 'polypeptide(L)'
;MKRTIAIVAGGDTSEFHVSLRSAQGIYSFIDKEKYTLYIVEMHGLDWHVQLPDGAKAPVDRNDFSFVLDGEKVTFDFAYITIHGTPGEDGRLQGYFDMLHIPYSCCGVLAASLTYDKFACNQYLKGFGVRIAESLLLRGGQSVTDEDVMEKIGLPCFIKPSLGGSSFGVTKVTAKEQIQPAITKAFAEAQEVVVEAFMDGTEITCGCYKTKDKSVVFPITAVSYTHLRAHETELH
;
A
#
# COMPACT_ATOMS: atom_id res chain seq x y z
N MET A 1 -14.87 24.67 -17.94
CA MET A 1 -14.75 24.62 -16.47
C MET A 1 -13.55 23.72 -16.13
N LYS A 2 -12.69 24.10 -15.20
CA LYS A 2 -11.60 23.22 -14.76
C LYS A 2 -12.18 22.02 -14.02
N ARG A 3 -11.56 20.85 -14.17
CA ARG A 3 -11.90 19.70 -13.33
C ARG A 3 -11.32 19.86 -11.94
N THR A 4 -12.09 19.47 -10.93
CA THR A 4 -11.67 19.50 -9.52
C THR A 4 -11.10 18.16 -9.12
N ILE A 5 -9.86 18.15 -8.68
CA ILE A 5 -9.14 16.92 -8.30
C ILE A 5 -8.86 16.92 -6.80
N ALA A 6 -9.25 15.86 -6.13
CA ALA A 6 -8.79 15.55 -4.78
C ALA A 6 -7.44 14.83 -4.85
N ILE A 7 -6.41 15.38 -4.22
CA ILE A 7 -5.17 14.65 -3.93
C ILE A 7 -5.33 14.06 -2.52
N VAL A 8 -5.64 12.77 -2.48
CA VAL A 8 -6.01 12.06 -1.26
C VAL A 8 -4.77 11.53 -0.57
N ALA A 9 -4.53 11.97 0.66
CA ALA A 9 -3.30 11.71 1.41
C ALA A 9 -3.56 11.38 2.88
N GLY A 10 -2.53 10.94 3.58
CA GLY A 10 -2.62 10.51 4.98
C GLY A 10 -2.66 9.00 5.10
N GLY A 11 -3.76 8.46 5.61
CA GLY A 11 -3.96 7.03 5.85
C GLY A 11 -3.77 6.64 7.31
N ASP A 12 -3.89 5.34 7.59
CA ASP A 12 -3.93 4.80 8.96
C ASP A 12 -2.65 3.99 9.30
N THR A 13 -1.57 4.24 8.56
CA THR A 13 -0.29 3.54 8.72
C THR A 13 0.82 4.48 9.17
N SER A 14 1.96 3.92 9.53
CA SER A 14 3.18 4.68 9.87
C SER A 14 3.69 5.57 8.72
N GLU A 15 3.22 5.35 7.49
CA GLU A 15 3.59 6.13 6.30
C GLU A 15 2.73 7.39 6.09
N PHE A 16 1.88 7.75 7.05
CA PHE A 16 1.01 8.94 7.01
C PHE A 16 1.75 10.21 6.57
N HIS A 17 2.88 10.53 7.20
CA HIS A 17 3.65 11.74 6.85
C HIS A 17 4.34 11.65 5.49
N VAL A 18 4.69 10.46 5.03
CA VAL A 18 5.24 10.23 3.69
C VAL A 18 4.17 10.53 2.64
N SER A 19 2.95 10.06 2.87
CA SER A 19 1.80 10.31 2.01
C SER A 19 1.51 11.82 1.88
N LEU A 20 1.50 12.54 2.98
CA LEU A 20 1.29 14.01 2.96
C LEU A 20 2.37 14.74 2.15
N ARG A 21 3.64 14.36 2.31
CA ARG A 21 4.74 14.95 1.51
C ARG A 21 4.57 14.64 0.02
N SER A 22 4.19 13.41 -0.31
CA SER A 22 3.90 13.01 -1.70
C SER A 22 2.77 13.84 -2.30
N ALA A 23 1.69 14.07 -1.55
CA ALA A 23 0.58 14.89 -1.99
C ALA A 23 0.99 16.34 -2.27
N GLN A 24 1.82 16.94 -1.42
CA GLN A 24 2.35 18.29 -1.63
C GLN A 24 3.22 18.37 -2.88
N GLY A 25 4.09 17.37 -3.10
CA GLY A 25 4.88 17.26 -4.33
C GLY A 25 3.98 17.20 -5.56
N ILE A 26 3.00 16.29 -5.58
CA ILE A 26 2.05 16.14 -6.68
C ILE A 26 1.25 17.42 -6.90
N TYR A 27 0.75 18.06 -5.84
CA TYR A 27 0.07 19.34 -5.92
C TYR A 27 0.92 20.42 -6.60
N SER A 28 2.25 20.40 -6.39
CA SER A 28 3.16 21.39 -7.00
C SER A 28 3.37 21.15 -8.50
N PHE A 29 3.29 19.90 -8.96
CA PHE A 29 3.58 19.51 -10.36
C PHE A 29 2.36 19.51 -11.27
N ILE A 30 1.15 19.30 -10.75
CA ILE A 30 -0.05 19.27 -11.58
C ILE A 30 -0.35 20.67 -12.14
N ASP A 31 -0.73 20.72 -13.42
CA ASP A 31 -1.08 21.93 -14.18
C ASP A 31 -2.34 22.60 -13.60
N LYS A 32 -2.15 23.67 -12.84
CA LYS A 32 -3.22 24.46 -12.20
C LYS A 32 -4.02 25.32 -13.17
N GLU A 33 -3.57 25.45 -14.41
CA GLU A 33 -4.37 26.12 -15.44
C GLU A 33 -5.51 25.22 -15.93
N LYS A 34 -5.29 23.89 -15.89
CA LYS A 34 -6.27 22.88 -16.33
C LYS A 34 -7.14 22.34 -15.18
N TYR A 35 -6.61 22.31 -13.96
CA TYR A 35 -7.23 21.67 -12.82
C TYR A 35 -7.34 22.57 -11.61
N THR A 36 -8.42 22.43 -10.86
CA THR A 36 -8.56 22.92 -9.48
C THR A 36 -8.16 21.79 -8.54
N LEU A 37 -7.21 22.04 -7.65
CA LEU A 37 -6.59 21.01 -6.82
C LEU A 37 -6.86 21.25 -5.34
N TYR A 38 -7.22 20.21 -4.62
CA TYR A 38 -7.31 20.21 -3.17
C TYR A 38 -6.61 18.99 -2.60
N ILE A 39 -5.84 19.17 -1.53
CA ILE A 39 -5.31 18.04 -0.75
C ILE A 39 -6.38 17.67 0.26
N VAL A 40 -6.80 16.42 0.21
CA VAL A 40 -7.73 15.80 1.15
C VAL A 40 -6.93 14.90 2.08
N GLU A 41 -6.80 15.33 3.33
CA GLU A 41 -6.13 14.56 4.37
C GLU A 41 -7.14 13.62 5.04
N MET A 42 -6.78 12.35 5.16
CA MET A 42 -7.58 11.31 5.79
C MET A 42 -6.80 10.64 6.92
N HIS A 43 -7.43 10.53 8.10
CA HIS A 43 -6.92 9.72 9.20
C HIS A 43 -8.12 9.16 9.99
N GLY A 44 -8.26 7.85 9.99
CA GLY A 44 -9.44 7.21 10.57
C GLY A 44 -10.74 7.77 10.00
N LEU A 45 -11.52 8.40 10.84
CA LEU A 45 -12.78 9.05 10.47
C LEU A 45 -12.65 10.56 10.27
N ASP A 46 -11.50 11.14 10.53
CA ASP A 46 -11.23 12.57 10.32
C ASP A 46 -10.72 12.80 8.90
N TRP A 47 -11.61 13.34 8.06
CA TRP A 47 -11.33 13.66 6.67
C TRP A 47 -11.56 15.14 6.44
N HIS A 48 -10.55 15.85 5.96
CA HIS A 48 -10.67 17.28 5.71
C HIS A 48 -9.82 17.74 4.52
N VAL A 49 -10.27 18.81 3.89
CA VAL A 49 -9.54 19.51 2.84
C VAL A 49 -8.60 20.52 3.50
N GLN A 50 -7.34 20.54 3.07
CA GLN A 50 -6.39 21.60 3.43
C GLN A 50 -6.65 22.84 2.56
N LEU A 51 -7.03 23.96 3.17
CA LEU A 51 -7.26 25.21 2.47
C LEU A 51 -5.98 26.05 2.37
N PRO A 52 -5.87 26.97 1.37
CA PRO A 52 -4.67 27.76 1.16
C PRO A 52 -4.27 28.68 2.33
N ASP A 53 -5.24 29.09 3.14
CA ASP A 53 -5.04 29.92 4.33
C ASP A 53 -4.63 29.10 5.57
N GLY A 54 -4.47 27.77 5.43
CA GLY A 54 -4.15 26.83 6.50
C GLY A 54 -5.37 26.34 7.29
N ALA A 55 -6.57 26.79 6.96
CA ALA A 55 -7.79 26.26 7.54
C ALA A 55 -8.09 24.85 7.01
N LYS A 56 -8.94 24.12 7.75
CA LYS A 56 -9.40 22.78 7.39
C LYS A 56 -10.92 22.79 7.19
N ALA A 57 -11.36 22.32 6.03
CA ALA A 57 -12.77 22.14 5.73
C ALA A 57 -13.13 20.66 5.83
N PRO A 58 -14.12 20.25 6.65
CA PRO A 58 -14.51 18.86 6.80
C PRO A 58 -15.09 18.30 5.49
N VAL A 59 -14.78 17.03 5.19
CA VAL A 59 -15.34 16.33 4.04
C VAL A 59 -16.64 15.62 4.45
N ASP A 60 -17.71 15.84 3.69
CA ASP A 60 -18.92 15.01 3.79
C ASP A 60 -18.63 13.64 3.14
N ARG A 61 -18.56 12.61 3.97
CA ARG A 61 -18.25 11.25 3.54
C ARG A 61 -19.42 10.55 2.83
N ASN A 62 -20.61 11.13 2.82
CA ASN A 62 -21.73 10.54 2.10
C ASN A 62 -21.59 10.71 0.59
N ASP A 63 -20.90 11.76 0.13
CA ASP A 63 -20.72 12.06 -1.28
C ASP A 63 -19.33 12.60 -1.64
N PHE A 64 -18.39 12.55 -0.69
CA PHE A 64 -17.02 13.03 -0.85
C PHE A 64 -16.96 14.49 -1.34
N SER A 65 -17.69 15.36 -0.66
CA SER A 65 -17.73 16.81 -0.94
C SER A 65 -17.29 17.62 0.27
N PHE A 66 -17.07 18.91 0.09
CA PHE A 66 -16.87 19.86 1.19
C PHE A 66 -17.53 21.20 0.87
N VAL A 67 -17.61 22.10 1.86
CA VAL A 67 -18.14 23.45 1.66
C VAL A 67 -17.02 24.46 1.70
N LEU A 68 -16.96 25.34 0.68
CA LEU A 68 -16.04 26.47 0.58
C LEU A 68 -16.86 27.74 0.33
N ASP A 69 -16.74 28.73 1.18
CA ASP A 69 -17.45 30.02 1.08
C ASP A 69 -18.99 29.86 0.96
N GLY A 70 -19.55 28.83 1.61
CA GLY A 70 -20.97 28.53 1.56
C GLY A 70 -21.43 27.70 0.33
N GLU A 71 -20.53 27.43 -0.60
CA GLU A 71 -20.81 26.67 -1.80
C GLU A 71 -20.28 25.22 -1.66
N LYS A 72 -21.08 24.25 -2.14
CA LYS A 72 -20.68 22.86 -2.15
C LYS A 72 -19.70 22.58 -3.29
N VAL A 73 -18.54 22.03 -2.95
CA VAL A 73 -17.50 21.61 -3.89
C VAL A 73 -17.48 20.08 -3.96
N THR A 74 -17.55 19.54 -5.17
CA THR A 74 -17.43 18.10 -5.48
C THR A 74 -16.17 17.82 -6.28
N PHE A 75 -15.74 16.57 -6.33
CA PHE A 75 -14.53 16.15 -7.03
C PHE A 75 -14.86 15.33 -8.27
N ASP A 76 -14.20 15.67 -9.38
CA ASP A 76 -14.27 14.93 -10.65
C ASP A 76 -13.31 13.73 -10.70
N PHE A 77 -12.31 13.71 -9.82
CA PHE A 77 -11.27 12.69 -9.79
C PHE A 77 -10.56 12.67 -8.44
N ALA A 78 -10.19 11.49 -7.97
CA ALA A 78 -9.38 11.28 -6.78
C ALA A 78 -7.98 10.73 -7.15
N TYR A 79 -6.94 11.52 -6.86
CA TYR A 79 -5.56 11.08 -6.98
C TYR A 79 -5.09 10.54 -5.62
N ILE A 80 -4.99 9.22 -5.49
CA ILE A 80 -4.67 8.55 -4.23
C ILE A 80 -3.15 8.49 -4.05
N THR A 81 -2.65 9.01 -2.92
CA THR A 81 -1.25 8.96 -2.52
C THR A 81 -1.05 8.28 -1.17
N ILE A 82 -2.11 7.67 -0.63
CA ILE A 82 -2.06 6.95 0.64
C ILE A 82 -1.28 5.66 0.45
N HIS A 83 -0.28 5.43 1.30
CA HIS A 83 0.44 4.17 1.44
C HIS A 83 -0.24 3.31 2.52
N GLY A 84 -0.45 2.04 2.21
CA GLY A 84 -1.17 1.11 3.09
C GLY A 84 -2.68 1.38 3.13
N THR A 85 -3.29 1.08 4.26
CA THR A 85 -4.73 1.26 4.50
C THR A 85 -5.10 2.75 4.67
N PRO A 86 -6.19 3.23 4.05
CA PRO A 86 -7.14 2.54 3.15
C PRO A 86 -6.80 2.67 1.65
N GLY A 87 -5.61 3.15 1.29
CA GLY A 87 -5.25 3.52 -0.09
C GLY A 87 -4.86 2.36 -0.98
N GLU A 88 -4.28 1.28 -0.43
CA GLU A 88 -3.73 0.16 -1.20
C GLU A 88 -4.51 -1.14 -1.01
N ASP A 89 -5.44 -1.22 -0.08
CA ASP A 89 -6.16 -2.44 0.30
C ASP A 89 -7.55 -2.61 -0.32
N GLY A 90 -7.94 -1.73 -1.24
CA GLY A 90 -9.22 -1.79 -1.95
C GLY A 90 -10.37 -1.04 -1.27
N ARG A 91 -10.22 -0.60 -0.02
CA ARG A 91 -11.30 0.08 0.74
C ARG A 91 -11.65 1.43 0.13
N LEU A 92 -10.65 2.25 -0.12
CA LEU A 92 -10.86 3.58 -0.69
C LEU A 92 -11.32 3.50 -2.14
N GLN A 93 -10.80 2.53 -2.90
CA GLN A 93 -11.27 2.23 -4.25
C GLN A 93 -12.76 1.88 -4.26
N GLY A 94 -13.20 0.99 -3.36
CA GLY A 94 -14.61 0.61 -3.23
C GLY A 94 -15.51 1.78 -2.82
N TYR A 95 -15.03 2.66 -1.96
CA TYR A 95 -15.74 3.87 -1.60
C TYR A 95 -15.94 4.79 -2.82
N PHE A 96 -14.89 5.05 -3.59
CA PHE A 96 -14.99 5.88 -4.81
C PHE A 96 -15.80 5.21 -5.92
N ASP A 97 -15.74 3.88 -6.06
CA ASP A 97 -16.59 3.15 -7.00
C ASP A 97 -18.08 3.35 -6.69
N MET A 98 -18.47 3.27 -5.41
CA MET A 98 -19.86 3.53 -4.99
C MET A 98 -20.31 4.97 -5.26
N LEU A 99 -19.42 5.93 -5.19
CA LEU A 99 -19.70 7.34 -5.48
C LEU A 99 -19.52 7.71 -6.96
N HIS A 100 -19.11 6.75 -7.81
CA HIS A 100 -18.80 7.00 -9.22
C HIS A 100 -17.71 8.06 -9.44
N ILE A 101 -16.77 8.20 -8.51
CA ILE A 101 -15.61 9.09 -8.62
C ILE A 101 -14.43 8.31 -9.19
N PRO A 102 -13.94 8.65 -10.39
CA PRO A 102 -12.75 8.00 -10.94
C PRO A 102 -11.49 8.28 -10.07
N TYR A 103 -10.56 7.35 -10.04
CA TYR A 103 -9.33 7.46 -9.22
C TYR A 103 -8.08 6.95 -9.95
N SER A 104 -6.89 7.24 -9.37
CA SER A 104 -5.58 7.07 -10.04
C SER A 104 -4.94 5.69 -9.94
N CYS A 105 -5.50 4.74 -9.20
CA CYS A 105 -4.89 3.42 -8.98
C CYS A 105 -5.72 2.28 -9.61
N CYS A 106 -5.29 1.03 -9.38
CA CYS A 106 -6.04 -0.14 -9.80
C CYS A 106 -7.37 -0.28 -9.03
N GLY A 107 -8.30 -1.05 -9.58
CA GLY A 107 -9.61 -1.28 -8.95
C GLY A 107 -9.53 -2.19 -7.71
N VAL A 108 -10.65 -2.31 -7.01
CA VAL A 108 -10.81 -2.97 -5.70
C VAL A 108 -10.14 -4.33 -5.63
N LEU A 109 -10.46 -5.24 -6.56
CA LEU A 109 -9.92 -6.60 -6.52
C LEU A 109 -8.39 -6.62 -6.63
N ALA A 110 -7.84 -5.85 -7.57
CA ALA A 110 -6.41 -5.82 -7.78
C ALA A 110 -5.69 -5.19 -6.58
N ALA A 111 -6.22 -4.10 -6.01
CA ALA A 111 -5.66 -3.46 -4.83
C ALA A 111 -5.65 -4.43 -3.62
N SER A 112 -6.80 -5.01 -3.27
CA SER A 112 -6.91 -5.93 -2.14
C SER A 112 -6.02 -7.17 -2.30
N LEU A 113 -5.99 -7.73 -3.51
CA LEU A 113 -5.20 -8.93 -3.81
C LEU A 113 -3.70 -8.67 -3.72
N THR A 114 -3.22 -7.56 -4.30
CA THR A 114 -1.79 -7.25 -4.32
C THR A 114 -1.26 -6.75 -2.98
N TYR A 115 -2.13 -6.23 -2.13
CA TYR A 115 -1.78 -5.83 -0.77
C TYR A 115 -1.56 -7.01 0.17
N ASP A 116 -2.22 -8.14 -0.08
CA ASP A 116 -2.04 -9.39 0.65
C ASP A 116 -0.99 -10.27 -0.04
N LYS A 117 0.19 -10.39 0.58
CA LYS A 117 1.33 -11.11 0.00
C LYS A 117 1.04 -12.57 -0.26
N PHE A 118 0.35 -13.24 0.69
CA PHE A 118 0.02 -14.65 0.52
C PHE A 118 -1.03 -14.86 -0.56
N ALA A 119 -2.14 -14.11 -0.51
CA ALA A 119 -3.20 -14.20 -1.50
C ALA A 119 -2.70 -13.87 -2.92
N CYS A 120 -1.89 -12.81 -3.06
CA CYS A 120 -1.28 -12.44 -4.33
C CYS A 120 -0.42 -13.57 -4.91
N ASN A 121 0.44 -14.16 -4.10
CA ASN A 121 1.29 -15.27 -4.52
C ASN A 121 0.45 -16.49 -4.94
N GLN A 122 -0.55 -16.89 -4.13
CA GLN A 122 -1.42 -18.02 -4.48
C GLN A 122 -2.23 -17.74 -5.75
N TYR A 123 -2.71 -16.54 -5.96
CA TYR A 123 -3.39 -16.14 -7.19
C TYR A 123 -2.47 -16.28 -8.41
N LEU A 124 -1.27 -15.74 -8.33
CA LEU A 124 -0.27 -15.79 -9.41
C LEU A 124 0.18 -17.24 -9.72
N LYS A 125 0.27 -18.10 -8.70
CA LYS A 125 0.55 -19.55 -8.89
C LYS A 125 -0.44 -20.20 -9.83
N GLY A 126 -1.72 -19.81 -9.75
CA GLY A 126 -2.79 -20.30 -10.64
C GLY A 126 -2.58 -19.92 -12.11
N PHE A 127 -1.76 -18.93 -12.41
CA PHE A 127 -1.37 -18.52 -13.78
C PHE A 127 0.01 -19.05 -14.20
N GLY A 128 0.57 -20.00 -13.44
CA GLY A 128 1.87 -20.59 -13.75
C GLY A 128 3.08 -19.72 -13.37
N VAL A 129 2.88 -18.64 -12.64
CA VAL A 129 4.00 -17.86 -12.10
C VAL A 129 4.68 -18.66 -10.99
N ARG A 130 6.01 -18.79 -11.06
CA ARG A 130 6.78 -19.43 -10.01
C ARG A 130 6.76 -18.56 -8.76
N ILE A 131 6.31 -19.12 -7.65
CA ILE A 131 6.30 -18.48 -6.34
C ILE A 131 7.16 -19.28 -5.36
N ALA A 132 7.57 -18.66 -4.25
CA ALA A 132 8.18 -19.35 -3.13
C ALA A 132 7.15 -20.23 -2.41
N GLU A 133 7.56 -21.40 -1.93
CA GLU A 133 6.73 -22.18 -1.01
C GLU A 133 6.49 -21.37 0.26
N SER A 134 5.25 -21.40 0.75
CA SER A 134 4.85 -20.55 1.86
C SER A 134 3.80 -21.19 2.75
N LEU A 135 3.82 -20.81 4.04
CA LEU A 135 2.79 -21.12 5.02
C LEU A 135 2.12 -19.83 5.47
N LEU A 136 0.80 -19.85 5.56
CA LEU A 136 0.02 -18.78 6.18
C LEU A 136 -0.33 -19.17 7.61
N LEU A 137 0.05 -18.32 8.56
CA LEU A 137 -0.30 -18.44 9.97
C LEU A 137 -1.34 -17.37 10.30
N ARG A 138 -2.45 -17.78 10.90
CA ARG A 138 -3.49 -16.87 11.41
C ARG A 138 -3.36 -16.66 12.90
N GLY A 139 -3.85 -15.56 13.42
CA GLY A 139 -3.83 -15.27 14.84
C GLY A 139 -4.41 -16.44 15.67
N GLY A 140 -3.67 -16.86 16.70
CA GLY A 140 -4.01 -18.02 17.53
C GLY A 140 -3.55 -19.38 17.00
N GLN A 141 -3.04 -19.47 15.78
CA GLN A 141 -2.42 -20.69 15.27
C GLN A 141 -0.95 -20.77 15.74
N SER A 142 -0.56 -21.95 16.24
CA SER A 142 0.82 -22.29 16.53
C SER A 142 1.39 -23.15 15.41
N VAL A 143 2.65 -22.93 15.08
CA VAL A 143 3.46 -23.79 14.21
C VAL A 143 4.75 -24.11 14.94
N THR A 144 5.18 -25.36 14.88
CA THR A 144 6.45 -25.76 15.47
C THR A 144 7.62 -25.34 14.57
N ASP A 145 8.80 -25.22 15.16
CA ASP A 145 10.02 -24.95 14.37
C ASP A 145 10.29 -26.11 13.40
N GLU A 146 9.98 -27.33 13.82
CA GLU A 146 10.08 -28.54 13.01
C GLU A 146 9.18 -28.48 11.78
N ASP A 147 7.92 -28.05 11.93
CA ASP A 147 7.00 -27.86 10.80
C ASP A 147 7.52 -26.83 9.79
N VAL A 148 8.10 -25.72 10.28
CA VAL A 148 8.69 -24.70 9.41
C VAL A 148 9.91 -25.26 8.69
N MET A 149 10.78 -25.98 9.40
CA MET A 149 11.97 -26.60 8.81
C MET A 149 11.65 -27.64 7.77
N GLU A 150 10.61 -28.47 7.99
CA GLU A 150 10.19 -29.53 7.08
C GLU A 150 9.52 -28.97 5.81
N LYS A 151 8.61 -28.00 5.97
CA LYS A 151 7.77 -27.49 4.87
C LYS A 151 8.41 -26.37 4.06
N ILE A 152 9.22 -25.54 4.71
CA ILE A 152 9.80 -24.32 4.12
C ILE A 152 11.31 -24.42 4.02
N GLY A 153 11.97 -24.88 5.10
CA GLY A 153 13.43 -24.90 5.21
C GLY A 153 14.02 -23.53 5.57
N LEU A 154 15.36 -23.50 5.59
CA LEU A 154 16.14 -22.28 5.84
C LEU A 154 17.15 -22.03 4.71
N PRO A 155 17.46 -20.79 4.39
CA PRO A 155 16.87 -19.59 4.98
C PRO A 155 15.44 -19.36 4.53
N CYS A 156 14.64 -18.65 5.35
CA CYS A 156 13.28 -18.25 5.02
C CYS A 156 13.02 -16.79 5.44
N PHE A 157 11.92 -16.24 4.94
CA PHE A 157 11.39 -14.95 5.41
C PHE A 157 10.12 -15.18 6.22
N ILE A 158 10.03 -14.48 7.36
CA ILE A 158 8.82 -14.41 8.18
C ILE A 158 8.38 -12.95 8.19
N LYS A 159 7.13 -12.72 7.76
CA LYS A 159 6.63 -11.36 7.50
C LYS A 159 5.10 -11.27 7.66
N PRO A 160 4.56 -10.08 7.99
CA PRO A 160 3.13 -9.83 7.90
C PRO A 160 2.60 -10.09 6.48
N SER A 161 1.41 -10.73 6.35
CA SER A 161 0.77 -10.90 5.03
C SER A 161 0.33 -9.57 4.45
N LEU A 162 -0.25 -8.72 5.29
CA LEU A 162 -0.64 -7.36 4.97
C LEU A 162 0.44 -6.36 5.39
N GLY A 163 0.48 -5.20 4.75
CA GLY A 163 1.38 -4.11 5.09
C GLY A 163 2.57 -3.94 4.16
N GLY A 164 3.28 -2.83 4.33
CA GLY A 164 4.41 -2.36 3.50
C GLY A 164 5.67 -2.09 4.30
N SER A 165 6.63 -1.38 3.67
CA SER A 165 7.84 -0.80 4.28
C SER A 165 8.69 -1.74 5.15
N SER A 166 8.62 -3.06 4.90
CA SER A 166 9.41 -4.09 5.61
C SER A 166 9.21 -4.17 7.14
N PHE A 167 8.19 -3.51 7.70
CA PHE A 167 7.85 -3.66 9.11
C PHE A 167 7.49 -5.11 9.43
N GLY A 168 8.01 -5.63 10.55
CA GLY A 168 7.77 -7.01 10.97
C GLY A 168 8.47 -8.09 10.13
N VAL A 169 9.21 -7.74 9.08
CA VAL A 169 9.92 -8.70 8.22
C VAL A 169 11.21 -9.16 8.91
N THR A 170 11.48 -10.47 8.84
CA THR A 170 12.72 -11.08 9.34
C THR A 170 13.20 -12.16 8.39
N LYS A 171 14.47 -12.09 7.97
CA LYS A 171 15.17 -13.19 7.32
C LYS A 171 15.69 -14.13 8.42
N VAL A 172 15.21 -15.33 8.43
CA VAL A 172 15.54 -16.37 9.40
C VAL A 172 16.56 -17.31 8.76
N THR A 173 17.69 -17.49 9.42
CA THR A 173 18.80 -18.34 8.96
C THR A 173 19.13 -19.46 9.93
N ALA A 174 18.56 -19.44 11.14
CA ALA A 174 18.75 -20.43 12.17
C ALA A 174 17.41 -20.75 12.86
N LYS A 175 17.24 -22.00 13.30
CA LYS A 175 15.99 -22.53 13.88
C LYS A 175 15.50 -21.65 15.05
N GLU A 176 16.38 -21.22 15.90
CA GLU A 176 16.09 -20.46 17.12
C GLU A 176 15.48 -19.09 16.84
N GLN A 177 15.59 -18.59 15.60
CA GLN A 177 15.05 -17.31 15.17
C GLN A 177 13.57 -17.41 14.76
N ILE A 178 13.02 -18.61 14.54
CA ILE A 178 11.69 -18.82 13.97
C ILE A 178 10.61 -18.20 14.86
N GLN A 179 10.49 -18.64 16.12
CA GLN A 179 9.43 -18.16 17.02
C GLN A 179 9.54 -16.67 17.34
N PRO A 180 10.73 -16.10 17.61
CA PRO A 180 10.88 -14.66 17.75
C PRO A 180 10.42 -13.88 16.52
N ALA A 181 10.73 -14.36 15.31
CA ALA A 181 10.34 -13.72 14.06
C ALA A 181 8.80 -13.79 13.85
N ILE A 182 8.16 -14.93 14.15
CA ILE A 182 6.70 -15.08 14.09
C ILE A 182 6.03 -14.12 15.07
N THR A 183 6.53 -14.03 16.31
CA THR A 183 5.99 -13.12 17.32
C THR A 183 6.10 -11.67 16.86
N LYS A 184 7.26 -11.27 16.31
CA LYS A 184 7.47 -9.94 15.75
C LYS A 184 6.52 -9.63 14.61
N ALA A 185 6.28 -10.57 13.70
CA ALA A 185 5.39 -10.36 12.56
C ALA A 185 3.91 -10.28 12.99
N PHE A 186 3.49 -11.06 14.00
CA PHE A 186 2.14 -10.95 14.57
C PHE A 186 1.88 -9.66 15.38
N ALA A 187 2.92 -8.94 15.79
CA ALA A 187 2.74 -7.62 16.38
C ALA A 187 2.23 -6.58 15.35
N GLU A 188 2.49 -6.82 14.06
CA GLU A 188 2.13 -5.90 12.98
C GLU A 188 0.83 -6.32 12.23
N ALA A 189 0.43 -7.60 12.26
CA ALA A 189 -0.72 -8.10 11.51
C ALA A 189 -1.33 -9.36 12.12
N GLN A 190 -2.59 -9.64 11.77
CA GLN A 190 -3.32 -10.86 12.19
C GLN A 190 -2.93 -12.11 11.39
N GLU A 191 -2.27 -11.93 10.25
CA GLU A 191 -1.82 -13.01 9.38
C GLU A 191 -0.33 -12.85 9.06
N VAL A 192 0.42 -13.94 9.22
CA VAL A 192 1.87 -13.99 9.02
C VAL A 192 2.19 -15.03 7.95
N VAL A 193 3.06 -14.65 7.03
CA VAL A 193 3.59 -15.55 5.99
C VAL A 193 4.99 -15.99 6.36
N VAL A 194 5.20 -17.31 6.39
CA VAL A 194 6.54 -17.93 6.39
C VAL A 194 6.82 -18.37 4.96
N GLU A 195 7.87 -17.85 4.34
CA GLU A 195 8.14 -18.01 2.91
C GLU A 195 9.58 -18.47 2.67
N ALA A 196 9.77 -19.48 1.85
CA ALA A 196 11.09 -19.95 1.47
C ALA A 196 11.91 -18.84 0.79
N PHE A 197 13.20 -18.78 1.08
CA PHE A 197 14.09 -17.86 0.39
C PHE A 197 14.25 -18.28 -1.07
N MET A 198 14.01 -17.34 -1.98
CA MET A 198 14.31 -17.51 -3.39
C MET A 198 15.63 -16.81 -3.70
N ASP A 199 16.63 -17.58 -4.08
CA ASP A 199 17.90 -17.01 -4.53
C ASP A 199 17.73 -16.44 -5.94
N GLY A 200 18.27 -15.24 -6.16
CA GLY A 200 18.16 -14.56 -7.45
C GLY A 200 18.40 -13.06 -7.36
N THR A 201 18.19 -12.41 -8.49
CA THR A 201 18.27 -10.94 -8.57
C THR A 201 16.89 -10.33 -8.36
N GLU A 202 16.81 -9.40 -7.42
CA GLU A 202 15.59 -8.62 -7.22
C GLU A 202 15.43 -7.61 -8.33
N ILE A 203 14.27 -7.59 -8.94
CA ILE A 203 13.94 -6.67 -10.03
C ILE A 203 12.67 -5.89 -9.73
N THR A 204 12.56 -4.72 -10.33
CA THR A 204 11.32 -3.94 -10.36
C THR A 204 10.93 -3.61 -11.77
N CYS A 205 9.64 -3.52 -12.04
CA CYS A 205 9.10 -3.17 -13.34
C CYS A 205 7.87 -2.27 -13.14
N GLY A 206 7.99 -1.01 -13.57
CA GLY A 206 6.89 -0.08 -13.57
C GLY A 206 5.91 -0.37 -14.71
N CYS A 207 4.63 -0.16 -14.46
CA CYS A 207 3.61 -0.23 -15.51
C CYS A 207 2.49 0.78 -15.23
N TYR A 208 1.80 1.17 -16.30
CA TYR A 208 0.55 1.90 -16.17
C TYR A 208 -0.45 1.48 -17.24
N LYS A 209 -1.72 1.64 -16.94
CA LYS A 209 -2.83 1.36 -17.87
C LYS A 209 -3.72 2.58 -17.99
N THR A 210 -4.07 2.93 -19.23
CA THR A 210 -5.11 3.90 -19.55
C THR A 210 -6.29 3.19 -20.23
N LYS A 211 -7.34 3.93 -20.58
CA LYS A 211 -8.47 3.38 -21.35
C LYS A 211 -8.00 2.71 -22.64
N ASP A 212 -7.00 3.29 -23.32
CA ASP A 212 -6.64 2.93 -24.69
C ASP A 212 -5.33 2.11 -24.78
N LYS A 213 -4.53 2.06 -23.71
CA LYS A 213 -3.24 1.36 -23.74
C LYS A 213 -2.79 0.86 -22.37
N SER A 214 -1.99 -0.21 -22.41
CA SER A 214 -1.16 -0.66 -21.29
C SER A 214 0.32 -0.50 -21.66
N VAL A 215 1.09 0.05 -20.76
CA VAL A 215 2.52 0.27 -20.92
C VAL A 215 3.27 -0.43 -19.80
N VAL A 216 4.26 -1.21 -20.14
CA VAL A 216 5.21 -1.85 -19.24
C VAL A 216 6.57 -1.25 -19.53
N PHE A 217 7.20 -0.70 -18.50
CA PHE A 217 8.53 -0.11 -18.62
C PHE A 217 9.63 -1.20 -18.63
N PRO A 218 10.85 -0.87 -19.03
CA PRO A 218 11.98 -1.76 -18.91
C PRO A 218 12.19 -2.23 -17.46
N ILE A 219 12.63 -3.47 -17.32
CA ILE A 219 12.98 -4.05 -16.02
C ILE A 219 14.22 -3.34 -15.48
N THR A 220 14.20 -2.99 -14.21
CA THR A 220 15.32 -2.42 -13.46
C THR A 220 15.77 -3.41 -12.40
N ALA A 221 17.06 -3.77 -12.39
CA ALA A 221 17.64 -4.55 -11.31
C ALA A 221 17.78 -3.68 -10.06
N VAL A 222 17.38 -4.22 -8.90
CA VAL A 222 17.57 -3.56 -7.61
C VAL A 222 18.93 -3.94 -7.07
N SER A 223 19.84 -2.96 -7.01
CA SER A 223 21.17 -3.12 -6.43
C SER A 223 21.14 -2.53 -5.02
N TYR A 224 21.26 -3.38 -3.99
CA TYR A 224 21.40 -2.92 -2.62
C TYR A 224 22.88 -2.62 -2.34
N THR A 225 23.25 -1.36 -2.33
CA THR A 225 24.45 -0.92 -1.64
C THR A 225 24.18 -0.99 -0.13
N HIS A 226 25.17 -1.27 0.70
CA HIS A 226 25.21 -1.55 2.15
C HIS A 226 24.13 -0.98 3.10
N LEU A 227 23.08 -0.33 2.62
CA LEU A 227 22.14 0.47 3.39
C LEU A 227 20.91 -0.29 3.91
N ARG A 228 20.69 -1.56 3.54
CA ARG A 228 19.51 -2.30 4.05
C ARG A 228 19.49 -2.56 5.55
N ALA A 229 20.63 -2.42 6.23
CA ALA A 229 20.67 -2.50 7.69
C ALA A 229 20.16 -1.22 8.38
N HIS A 230 20.00 -0.11 7.63
CA HIS A 230 19.65 1.20 8.15
C HIS A 230 18.35 1.79 7.60
N GLU A 231 17.64 1.11 6.70
CA GLU A 231 16.34 1.59 6.20
C GLU A 231 15.22 1.63 7.25
N THR A 232 15.45 1.08 8.42
CA THR A 232 14.56 1.25 9.58
C THR A 232 14.76 2.57 10.33
N GLU A 233 15.72 3.40 9.93
CA GLU A 233 16.06 4.66 10.62
C GLU A 233 15.96 5.91 9.75
N LEU A 234 15.44 5.84 8.53
CA LEU A 234 15.21 7.05 7.73
C LEU A 234 13.76 7.52 7.86
N HIS A 235 13.65 8.46 8.72
CA HIS A 235 12.58 9.37 9.15
C HIS A 235 11.78 10.02 8.01
#